data_61d3b8eef33af3e665842347de94cac3
#
_entry.id   61d3b8eef33af3e665842347de94cac3
#
_cell.length_a   1.000
_cell.length_b   1.000
_cell.length_c   1.000
_cell.angle_alpha   90.00
_cell.angle_beta   90.00
_cell.angle_gamma   90.00
#
_symmetry.space_group_name_H-M   'P 1'
#
loop_
_entity.id
_entity.type
_entity.pdbx_description
1 polymer ?
#
loop_
_entity_poly.entity_id
_entity_poly.type
_entity_poly.pdbx_seq_one_letter_code
_entity_poly.pdbx_strand_id
1 'polypeptide(L)'
;MGCTYSGLGPDYKVLIKKARKEFQEYKLKFMDDYMPVHSLSRIIANVVQEYTQSGGVRPFGCCLLMAGYDREGHHLFQVDPSGAYYELKAGALGKNRARATQNLERRYKEGLSIEDGLGIIISTLREGYDGEVNEKNIEIAILKNTGFELLTPEQLKNYLKD
;
A
#
# COMPACT_ATOMS: atom_id res chain seq x y z
N MET A 1 -8.13 3.41 -5.49
CA MET A 1 -6.81 3.42 -4.82
C MET A 1 -6.94 2.84 -3.41
N GLY A 2 -5.94 2.10 -2.93
CA GLY A 2 -5.83 1.54 -1.60
C GLY A 2 -4.50 1.90 -0.95
N CYS A 3 -4.47 1.86 0.39
CA CYS A 3 -3.25 2.17 1.13
C CYS A 3 -3.14 1.27 2.36
N THR A 4 -1.94 0.76 2.58
CA THR A 4 -1.56 0.12 3.83
C THR A 4 -0.35 0.81 4.44
N TYR A 5 -0.06 0.54 5.71
CA TYR A 5 0.99 1.23 6.44
C TYR A 5 1.72 0.33 7.43
N SER A 6 2.88 0.79 7.84
CA SER A 6 3.60 0.27 8.99
C SER A 6 4.11 1.43 9.84
N GLY A 7 3.93 1.34 11.16
CA GLY A 7 4.31 2.37 12.12
C GLY A 7 3.13 2.91 12.94
N LEU A 8 3.13 4.20 13.24
CA LEU A 8 2.15 4.84 14.12
C LEU A 8 0.79 5.02 13.43
N GLY A 9 -0.23 4.29 13.90
CA GLY A 9 -1.59 4.34 13.39
C GLY A 9 -2.26 5.72 13.38
N PRO A 10 -2.15 6.53 14.44
CA PRO A 10 -2.67 7.89 14.44
C PRO A 10 -2.09 8.77 13.32
N ASP A 11 -0.79 8.67 13.06
CA ASP A 11 -0.12 9.40 11.99
C ASP A 11 -0.64 8.98 10.61
N TYR A 12 -0.80 7.68 10.39
CA TYR A 12 -1.43 7.15 9.19
C TYR A 12 -2.82 7.74 8.96
N LYS A 13 -3.66 7.82 10.00
CA LYS A 13 -5.02 8.39 9.87
C LYS A 13 -5.01 9.84 9.39
N VAL A 14 -4.04 10.64 9.82
CA VAL A 14 -3.86 12.02 9.35
C VAL A 14 -3.53 12.05 7.86
N LEU A 15 -2.55 11.24 7.43
CA LEU A 15 -2.13 11.18 6.03
C LEU A 15 -3.24 10.67 5.11
N ILE A 16 -3.98 9.64 5.52
CA ILE A 16 -5.13 9.13 4.74
C ILE A 16 -6.25 10.15 4.63
N LYS A 17 -6.55 10.88 5.70
CA LYS A 17 -7.54 11.97 5.63
C LYS A 17 -7.12 13.05 4.62
N LYS A 18 -5.84 13.41 4.62
CA LYS A 18 -5.27 14.34 3.63
C LYS A 18 -5.37 13.77 2.21
N ALA A 19 -4.95 12.53 2.00
CA ALA A 19 -5.01 11.86 0.70
C ALA A 19 -6.45 11.82 0.13
N ARG A 20 -7.43 11.47 0.97
CA ARG A 20 -8.84 11.46 0.57
C ARG A 20 -9.34 12.85 0.18
N LYS A 21 -8.92 13.89 0.90
CA LYS A 21 -9.26 15.28 0.61
C LYS A 21 -8.68 15.69 -0.76
N GLU A 22 -7.40 15.48 -0.98
CA GLU A 22 -6.73 15.80 -2.25
C GLU A 22 -7.36 15.07 -3.44
N PHE A 23 -7.72 13.80 -3.25
CA PHE A 23 -8.41 13.03 -4.29
C PHE A 23 -9.78 13.64 -4.65
N GLN A 24 -10.57 14.05 -3.67
CA GLN A 24 -11.86 14.69 -3.91
C GLN A 24 -11.71 16.09 -4.54
N GLU A 25 -10.73 16.86 -4.11
CA GLU A 25 -10.43 18.17 -4.72
C GLU A 25 -10.01 18.02 -6.19
N TYR A 26 -9.18 16.99 -6.49
CA TYR A 26 -8.80 16.65 -7.86
C TYR A 26 -10.03 16.31 -8.70
N LYS A 27 -10.89 15.42 -8.20
CA LYS A 27 -12.12 15.03 -8.90
C LYS A 27 -13.02 16.23 -9.20
N LEU A 28 -13.20 17.13 -8.24
CA LEU A 28 -14.01 18.35 -8.44
C LEU A 28 -13.39 19.31 -9.45
N LYS A 29 -12.06 19.47 -9.41
CA LYS A 29 -11.33 20.42 -10.25
C LYS A 29 -11.27 19.97 -11.71
N PHE A 30 -11.01 18.69 -11.95
CA PHE A 30 -10.77 18.15 -13.28
C PHE A 30 -11.96 17.37 -13.84
N MET A 31 -13.00 17.17 -13.04
CA MET A 31 -14.15 16.31 -13.36
C MET A 31 -13.73 14.90 -13.85
N ASP A 32 -12.64 14.39 -13.26
CA ASP A 32 -12.02 13.12 -13.61
C ASP A 32 -11.94 12.21 -12.37
N ASP A 33 -12.38 10.98 -12.53
CA ASP A 33 -12.35 9.96 -11.49
C ASP A 33 -10.97 9.27 -11.35
N TYR A 34 -10.06 9.55 -12.31
CA TYR A 34 -8.73 8.93 -12.38
C TYR A 34 -7.62 9.92 -12.04
N MET A 35 -7.48 10.22 -10.74
CA MET A 35 -6.30 10.96 -10.29
C MET A 35 -5.05 10.09 -10.49
N PRO A 36 -3.98 10.61 -11.15
CA PRO A 36 -2.74 9.86 -11.30
C PRO A 36 -2.16 9.44 -9.95
N VAL A 37 -1.84 8.14 -9.81
CA VAL A 37 -1.35 7.58 -8.54
C VAL A 37 -0.04 8.23 -8.10
N HIS A 38 0.86 8.48 -9.07
CA HIS A 38 2.10 9.23 -8.86
C HIS A 38 1.84 10.62 -8.26
N SER A 39 0.84 11.35 -8.77
CA SER A 39 0.53 12.70 -8.29
C SER A 39 0.05 12.70 -6.85
N LEU A 40 -0.82 11.76 -6.46
CA LEU A 40 -1.27 11.63 -5.09
C LEU A 40 -0.12 11.21 -4.16
N SER A 41 0.71 10.26 -4.58
CA SER A 41 1.87 9.80 -3.83
C SER A 41 2.87 10.93 -3.59
N ARG A 42 3.12 11.77 -4.60
CA ARG A 42 3.97 12.95 -4.49
C ARG A 42 3.39 14.00 -3.52
N ILE A 43 2.09 14.27 -3.57
CA ILE A 43 1.44 15.21 -2.66
C ILE A 43 1.61 14.74 -1.20
N ILE A 44 1.37 13.46 -0.94
CA ILE A 44 1.53 12.89 0.41
C ILE A 44 3.00 12.92 0.84
N ALA A 45 3.93 12.57 -0.05
CA ALA A 45 5.37 12.64 0.21
C ALA A 45 5.83 14.08 0.57
N ASN A 46 5.32 15.09 -0.14
CA ASN A 46 5.59 16.49 0.18
C ASN A 46 5.09 16.88 1.57
N VAL A 47 3.87 16.46 1.95
CA VAL A 47 3.35 16.70 3.31
C VAL A 47 4.25 16.05 4.36
N VAL A 48 4.67 14.81 4.13
CA VAL A 48 5.60 14.10 5.04
C VAL A 48 6.93 14.84 5.14
N GLN A 49 7.49 15.27 4.01
CA GLN A 49 8.76 16.00 3.94
C GLN A 49 8.69 17.35 4.67
N GLU A 50 7.60 18.11 4.55
CA GLU A 50 7.40 19.37 5.28
C GLU A 50 7.56 19.19 6.79
N TYR A 51 7.06 18.08 7.35
CA TYR A 51 7.18 17.75 8.77
C TYR A 51 8.59 17.36 9.20
N THR A 52 9.48 17.05 8.27
CA THR A 52 10.90 16.77 8.58
C THR A 52 11.72 18.02 8.82
N GLN A 53 11.27 19.19 8.34
CA GLN A 53 12.05 20.44 8.39
C GLN A 53 11.30 21.62 9.01
N SER A 54 10.01 21.49 9.36
CA SER A 54 9.23 22.54 10.00
C SER A 54 9.51 22.58 11.50
N GLY A 55 9.71 23.79 12.06
CA GLY A 55 9.89 23.97 13.49
C GLY A 55 8.64 23.65 14.29
N GLY A 56 8.80 23.04 15.47
CA GLY A 56 7.71 22.76 16.41
C GLY A 56 6.86 21.51 16.08
N VAL A 57 7.18 20.76 15.02
CA VAL A 57 6.53 19.50 14.67
C VAL A 57 7.55 18.36 14.62
N ARG A 58 7.10 17.14 14.78
CA ARG A 58 7.91 15.95 14.56
C ARG A 58 7.62 15.32 13.19
N PRO A 59 8.55 14.58 12.61
CA PRO A 59 8.28 13.75 11.43
C PRO A 59 7.18 12.70 11.68
N PHE A 60 6.50 12.31 10.63
CA PHE A 60 5.55 11.20 10.66
C PHE A 60 6.27 9.88 10.96
N GLY A 61 5.72 9.10 11.89
CA GLY A 61 6.27 7.81 12.31
C GLY A 61 5.64 6.63 11.55
N CYS A 62 5.35 6.76 10.26
CA CYS A 62 4.77 5.68 9.47
C CYS A 62 5.28 5.69 8.02
N CYS A 63 5.46 4.49 7.48
CA CYS A 63 5.69 4.22 6.07
C CYS A 63 4.38 3.81 5.41
N LEU A 64 4.16 4.20 4.16
CA LEU A 64 2.95 3.87 3.41
C LEU A 64 3.28 3.00 2.19
N LEU A 65 2.40 2.05 1.88
CA LEU A 65 2.29 1.46 0.54
C LEU A 65 0.94 1.90 -0.05
N MET A 66 1.01 2.57 -1.19
CA MET A 66 -0.14 3.12 -1.89
C MET A 66 -0.30 2.41 -3.23
N ALA A 67 -1.38 1.67 -3.40
CA ALA A 67 -1.72 1.02 -4.66
C ALA A 67 -2.84 1.77 -5.36
N GLY A 68 -2.72 1.97 -6.66
CA GLY A 68 -3.73 2.66 -7.45
C GLY A 68 -3.82 2.13 -8.87
N TYR A 69 -4.93 2.46 -9.51
CA TYR A 69 -5.17 2.27 -10.93
C TYR A 69 -5.55 3.62 -11.53
N ASP A 70 -4.89 4.00 -12.58
CA ASP A 70 -5.16 5.20 -13.36
C ASP A 70 -5.12 4.91 -14.86
N ARG A 71 -5.01 5.94 -15.69
CA ARG A 71 -5.02 5.79 -17.16
C ARG A 71 -3.78 5.09 -17.72
N GLU A 72 -2.67 5.08 -16.95
CA GLU A 72 -1.41 4.43 -17.32
C GLU A 72 -1.36 2.97 -16.84
N GLY A 73 -2.27 2.58 -15.94
CA GLY A 73 -2.37 1.22 -15.44
C GLY A 73 -2.33 1.10 -13.91
N HIS A 74 -1.80 -0.01 -13.44
CA HIS A 74 -1.65 -0.30 -12.02
C HIS A 74 -0.29 0.18 -11.51
N HIS A 75 -0.31 0.88 -10.38
CA HIS A 75 0.87 1.45 -9.75
C HIS A 75 0.93 1.08 -8.27
N LEU A 76 2.13 0.88 -7.78
CA LEU A 76 2.43 0.69 -6.37
C LEU A 76 3.52 1.66 -5.95
N PHE A 77 3.23 2.55 -5.01
CA PHE A 77 4.19 3.50 -4.46
C PHE A 77 4.44 3.24 -2.98
N GLN A 78 5.70 3.37 -2.58
CA GLN A 78 6.09 3.47 -1.18
C GLN A 78 6.38 4.93 -0.85
N VAL A 79 5.92 5.39 0.31
CA VAL A 79 6.25 6.71 0.88
C VAL A 79 6.89 6.51 2.24
N ASP A 80 8.11 6.99 2.41
CA ASP A 80 8.90 6.88 3.63
C ASP A 80 8.71 8.08 4.57
N PRO A 81 9.01 7.96 5.88
CA PRO A 81 8.93 9.07 6.84
C PRO A 81 9.83 10.27 6.50
N SER A 82 10.83 10.09 5.66
CA SER A 82 11.68 11.18 5.14
C SER A 82 11.00 12.04 4.06
N GLY A 83 9.85 11.59 3.53
CA GLY A 83 9.21 12.18 2.36
C GLY A 83 9.75 11.64 1.03
N ALA A 84 10.68 10.69 1.05
CA ALA A 84 11.06 9.97 -0.16
C ALA A 84 9.92 9.05 -0.61
N TYR A 85 9.70 8.96 -1.92
CA TYR A 85 8.71 8.05 -2.48
C TYR A 85 9.25 7.35 -3.73
N TYR A 86 8.85 6.10 -3.91
CA TYR A 86 9.36 5.24 -4.97
C TYR A 86 8.22 4.43 -5.57
N GLU A 87 8.26 4.26 -6.88
CA GLU A 87 7.42 3.28 -7.55
C GLU A 87 8.06 1.89 -7.46
N LEU A 88 7.27 0.90 -7.11
CA LEU A 88 7.70 -0.47 -6.88
C LEU A 88 6.89 -1.45 -7.72
N LYS A 89 7.49 -2.56 -8.11
CA LYS A 89 6.77 -3.71 -8.68
C LYS A 89 6.16 -4.59 -7.58
N ALA A 90 6.87 -4.73 -6.48
CA ALA A 90 6.42 -5.38 -5.26
C ALA A 90 7.12 -4.74 -4.06
N GLY A 91 6.51 -4.75 -2.89
CA GLY A 91 7.10 -4.14 -1.71
C GLY A 91 6.56 -4.72 -0.42
N ALA A 92 7.34 -4.59 0.64
CA ALA A 92 6.98 -5.01 1.98
C ALA A 92 7.35 -3.94 3.01
N LEU A 93 6.54 -3.81 4.05
CA LEU A 93 6.78 -2.93 5.19
C LEU A 93 6.73 -3.73 6.50
N GLY A 94 7.35 -3.20 7.55
CA GLY A 94 7.23 -3.73 8.90
C GLY A 94 8.44 -4.51 9.40
N LYS A 95 8.23 -5.29 10.46
CA LYS A 95 9.29 -5.94 11.26
C LYS A 95 10.21 -6.84 10.41
N ASN A 96 9.63 -7.66 9.53
CA ASN A 96 10.38 -8.63 8.72
C ASN A 96 10.54 -8.17 7.25
N ARG A 97 10.56 -6.85 7.01
CA ARG A 97 10.66 -6.24 5.67
C ARG A 97 11.78 -6.86 4.83
N ALA A 98 13.00 -6.98 5.35
CA ALA A 98 14.14 -7.47 4.59
C ALA A 98 13.91 -8.89 4.04
N ARG A 99 13.41 -9.79 4.86
CA ARG A 99 13.09 -11.16 4.46
C ARG A 99 11.92 -11.21 3.46
N ALA A 100 10.88 -10.43 3.72
CA ALA A 100 9.74 -10.34 2.81
C ALA A 100 10.13 -9.77 1.44
N THR A 101 10.94 -8.72 1.39
CA THR A 101 11.45 -8.15 0.14
C THR A 101 12.29 -9.16 -0.64
N GLN A 102 13.21 -9.86 0.02
CA GLN A 102 14.02 -10.91 -0.61
C GLN A 102 13.16 -12.04 -1.20
N ASN A 103 12.08 -12.39 -0.51
CA ASN A 103 11.13 -13.40 -0.98
C ASN A 103 10.36 -12.93 -2.21
N LEU A 104 9.89 -11.69 -2.18
CA LEU A 104 9.21 -11.05 -3.30
C LEU A 104 10.12 -10.95 -4.52
N GLU A 105 11.36 -10.48 -4.37
CA GLU A 105 12.36 -10.39 -5.46
C GLU A 105 12.62 -11.74 -6.13
N ARG A 106 12.63 -12.82 -5.35
CA ARG A 106 12.85 -14.18 -5.88
C ARG A 106 11.67 -14.72 -6.67
N ARG A 107 10.45 -14.41 -6.23
CA ARG A 107 9.21 -15.03 -6.74
C ARG A 107 8.45 -14.15 -7.73
N TYR A 108 8.66 -12.84 -7.69
CA TYR A 108 7.98 -11.91 -8.59
C TYR A 108 8.39 -12.15 -10.04
N LYS A 109 7.39 -12.16 -10.92
CA LYS A 109 7.57 -12.19 -12.38
C LYS A 109 6.58 -11.20 -12.99
N GLU A 110 6.92 -10.62 -14.13
CA GLU A 110 5.96 -9.80 -14.87
C GLU A 110 4.85 -10.68 -15.47
N GLY A 111 3.63 -10.17 -15.50
CA GLY A 111 2.48 -10.88 -16.06
C GLY A 111 1.86 -11.95 -15.15
N LEU A 112 2.14 -11.91 -13.85
CA LEU A 112 1.48 -12.80 -12.88
C LEU A 112 -0.04 -12.62 -12.89
N SER A 113 -0.78 -13.74 -12.78
CA SER A 113 -2.20 -13.69 -12.48
C SER A 113 -2.46 -13.16 -11.06
N ILE A 114 -3.68 -12.72 -10.79
CA ILE A 114 -4.07 -12.28 -9.43
C ILE A 114 -3.90 -13.45 -8.44
N GLU A 115 -4.25 -14.67 -8.85
CA GLU A 115 -4.16 -15.87 -8.02
C GLU A 115 -2.72 -16.21 -7.67
N ASP A 116 -1.81 -16.19 -8.65
CA ASP A 116 -0.37 -16.40 -8.41
C ASP A 116 0.20 -15.32 -7.51
N GLY A 117 -0.19 -14.05 -7.73
CA GLY A 117 0.22 -12.93 -6.90
C GLY A 117 -0.25 -13.08 -5.44
N LEU A 118 -1.48 -13.53 -5.22
CA LEU A 118 -2.01 -13.83 -3.89
C LEU A 118 -1.23 -14.95 -3.21
N GLY A 119 -0.94 -16.04 -3.92
CA GLY A 119 -0.13 -17.14 -3.41
C GLY A 119 1.26 -16.69 -2.95
N ILE A 120 1.92 -15.82 -3.74
CA ILE A 120 3.23 -15.24 -3.38
C ILE A 120 3.12 -14.38 -2.12
N ILE A 121 2.12 -13.51 -2.03
CA ILE A 121 1.92 -12.63 -0.87
C ILE A 121 1.62 -13.44 0.39
N ILE A 122 0.71 -14.40 0.32
CA ILE A 122 0.34 -15.26 1.46
C ILE A 122 1.54 -16.06 1.95
N SER A 123 2.30 -16.67 1.05
CA SER A 123 3.52 -17.40 1.42
C SER A 123 4.57 -16.51 2.05
N THR A 124 4.73 -15.28 1.54
CA THR A 124 5.65 -14.28 2.09
C THR A 124 5.22 -13.83 3.49
N LEU A 125 3.92 -13.64 3.72
CA LEU A 125 3.37 -13.31 5.03
C LEU A 125 3.55 -14.47 6.03
N ARG A 126 3.29 -15.72 5.62
CA ARG A 126 3.51 -16.91 6.47
C ARG A 126 4.96 -17.04 6.90
N GLU A 127 5.91 -16.82 6.00
CA GLU A 127 7.34 -16.88 6.32
C GLU A 127 7.82 -15.73 7.22
N GLY A 128 7.13 -14.60 7.21
CA GLY A 128 7.46 -13.41 7.98
C GLY A 128 6.71 -13.27 9.31
N TYR A 129 5.68 -14.05 9.54
CA TYR A 129 4.83 -13.94 10.72
C TYR A 129 5.19 -14.98 11.78
N ASP A 130 5.40 -14.51 13.03
CA ASP A 130 5.70 -15.38 14.16
C ASP A 130 4.40 -15.99 14.72
N GLY A 131 3.83 -16.96 14.03
CA GLY A 131 2.57 -17.62 14.40
C GLY A 131 1.81 -18.16 13.18
N GLU A 132 0.62 -18.66 13.42
CA GLU A 132 -0.24 -19.18 12.36
C GLU A 132 -1.00 -18.04 11.68
N VAL A 133 -0.90 -17.95 10.35
CA VAL A 133 -1.64 -17.00 9.52
C VAL A 133 -3.02 -17.58 9.25
N ASN A 134 -4.05 -16.86 9.68
CA ASN A 134 -5.45 -17.25 9.53
C ASN A 134 -6.32 -16.07 9.10
N GLU A 135 -7.59 -16.36 8.76
CA GLU A 135 -8.54 -15.38 8.26
C GLU A 135 -8.91 -14.26 9.27
N LYS A 136 -8.48 -14.40 10.52
CA LYS A 136 -8.78 -13.41 11.59
C LYS A 136 -7.64 -12.42 11.82
N ASN A 137 -6.42 -12.77 11.39
CA ASN A 137 -5.23 -11.96 11.68
C ASN A 137 -4.59 -11.35 10.43
N ILE A 138 -5.16 -11.59 9.24
CA ILE A 138 -4.73 -10.94 8.00
C ILE A 138 -5.92 -10.28 7.30
N GLU A 139 -5.62 -9.24 6.55
CA GLU A 139 -6.53 -8.58 5.62
C GLU A 139 -5.86 -8.53 4.26
N ILE A 140 -6.58 -8.89 3.21
CA ILE A 140 -6.09 -8.82 1.83
C ILE A 140 -7.07 -7.98 1.02
N ALA A 141 -6.53 -7.03 0.28
CA ALA A 141 -7.28 -6.25 -0.69
C ALA A 141 -6.72 -6.48 -2.10
N ILE A 142 -7.62 -6.50 -3.08
CA ILE A 142 -7.28 -6.62 -4.50
C ILE A 142 -7.72 -5.34 -5.18
N LEU A 143 -6.83 -4.77 -5.97
CA LEU A 143 -7.13 -3.64 -6.83
C LEU A 143 -7.27 -4.14 -8.27
N LYS A 144 -8.49 -4.06 -8.79
CA LYS A 144 -8.84 -4.38 -10.18
C LYS A 144 -9.14 -3.08 -10.95
N ASN A 145 -9.22 -3.17 -12.27
CA ASN A 145 -9.68 -2.06 -13.11
C ASN A 145 -11.10 -1.57 -12.69
N THR A 146 -11.91 -2.50 -12.17
CA THR A 146 -13.27 -2.23 -11.71
C THR A 146 -13.34 -1.59 -10.32
N GLY A 147 -12.24 -1.56 -9.57
CA GLY A 147 -12.19 -0.95 -8.24
C GLY A 147 -11.35 -1.74 -7.23
N PHE A 148 -11.45 -1.26 -6.00
CA PHE A 148 -10.79 -1.82 -4.82
C PHE A 148 -11.75 -2.77 -4.10
N GLU A 149 -11.30 -4.00 -3.87
CA GLU A 149 -12.06 -5.06 -3.21
C GLU A 149 -11.28 -5.58 -2.00
N LEU A 150 -11.89 -5.51 -0.83
CA LEU A 150 -11.38 -6.17 0.37
C LEU A 150 -11.94 -7.58 0.43
N LEU A 151 -11.08 -8.59 0.52
CA LEU A 151 -11.53 -9.98 0.60
C LEU A 151 -12.24 -10.25 1.94
N THR A 152 -13.37 -10.97 1.85
CA THR A 152 -14.09 -11.42 3.04
C THR A 152 -13.32 -12.54 3.75
N PRO A 153 -13.54 -12.76 5.07
CA PRO A 153 -12.91 -13.87 5.79
C PRO A 153 -13.18 -15.25 5.16
N GLU A 154 -14.36 -15.42 4.54
CA GLU A 154 -14.71 -16.66 3.84
C GLU A 154 -13.86 -16.89 2.58
N GLN A 155 -13.65 -15.81 1.79
CA GLN A 155 -12.77 -15.83 0.62
C GLN A 155 -11.31 -16.09 1.04
N LEU A 156 -10.84 -15.39 2.09
CA LEU A 156 -9.49 -15.59 2.64
C LEU A 156 -9.25 -17.03 3.07
N LYS A 157 -10.22 -17.65 3.72
CA LYS A 157 -10.13 -19.05 4.16
C LYS A 157 -9.89 -20.02 3.00
N ASN A 158 -10.43 -19.74 1.82
CA ASN A 158 -10.19 -20.56 0.64
C ASN A 158 -8.75 -20.44 0.14
N TYR A 159 -8.19 -19.23 0.12
CA TYR A 159 -6.80 -18.98 -0.29
C TYR A 159 -5.76 -19.42 0.78
N LEU A 160 -6.17 -19.60 2.02
CA LEU A 160 -5.28 -20.05 3.09
C LEU A 160 -5.20 -21.58 3.24
N LYS A 161 -6.08 -22.32 2.58
CA LYS A 161 -6.09 -23.81 2.64
C LYS A 161 -5.00 -24.46 1.78
N ASP A 162 -4.45 -23.73 0.82
CA ASP A 162 -3.35 -24.11 -0.05
C ASP A 162 -2.00 -23.64 0.53
#